data_2a8ecede5d56d109f45bd1da5220e4bc
#
_entry.id   2a8ecede5d56d109f45bd1da5220e4bc
#
_cell.length_a   1.000
_cell.length_b   1.000
_cell.length_c   1.000
_cell.angle_alpha   90.00
_cell.angle_beta   90.00
_cell.angle_gamma   90.00
#
_symmetry.space_group_name_H-M   'P 1'
#
loop_
_entity.id
_entity.type
_entity.pdbx_description
1 polymer ?
#
loop_
_entity_poly.entity_id
_entity_poly.type
_entity_poly.pdbx_seq_one_letter_code
_entity_poly.pdbx_strand_id
1 'polypeptide(L)'
;MADDLKPARTTSARRGAALAVAVAAALLVLTAIMPWAGVEARSDLIGAGVSDDVRGVDVSTGLYTLLAGLAALALGVTGLLGGRPRVAALAVVPGAVATLLLVMFVADPQRVGDRLSIDLGGLLSVEPVIRFGWFAALACSVAIVVLSVLALVRRAR
;
A
#
# COMPACT_ATOMS: atom_id res chain seq x y z
N MET A 1 -51.28 2.80 -3.27
CA MET A 1 -50.47 3.87 -3.86
C MET A 1 -49.36 4.27 -2.88
N ALA A 2 -48.50 3.31 -2.51
CA ALA A 2 -47.42 3.52 -1.51
C ALA A 2 -46.22 2.57 -1.71
N ASP A 3 -45.87 2.19 -2.97
CA ASP A 3 -44.86 1.15 -3.23
C ASP A 3 -43.65 1.62 -4.09
N ASP A 4 -43.52 2.91 -4.36
CA ASP A 4 -42.50 3.42 -5.31
C ASP A 4 -41.30 4.13 -4.67
N LEU A 5 -41.00 3.95 -3.37
CA LEU A 5 -39.95 4.71 -2.70
C LEU A 5 -38.71 3.90 -2.25
N LYS A 6 -38.40 2.77 -2.93
CA LYS A 6 -37.27 1.94 -2.49
C LYS A 6 -36.43 1.34 -3.63
N PRO A 7 -35.57 2.11 -4.32
CA PRO A 7 -34.25 1.54 -4.63
C PRO A 7 -33.04 2.49 -4.69
N ALA A 8 -33.17 3.78 -4.53
CA ALA A 8 -32.07 4.71 -4.77
C ALA A 8 -30.88 4.60 -3.78
N ARG A 9 -31.11 4.22 -2.53
CA ARG A 9 -30.07 4.18 -1.49
C ARG A 9 -29.04 3.04 -1.65
N THR A 10 -29.45 1.90 -2.18
CA THR A 10 -28.58 0.72 -2.29
C THR A 10 -27.56 0.82 -3.41
N THR A 11 -27.90 1.49 -4.50
CA THR A 11 -26.98 1.72 -5.64
C THR A 11 -25.90 2.72 -5.31
N SER A 12 -26.21 3.78 -4.57
CA SER A 12 -25.27 4.80 -4.12
C SER A 12 -24.23 4.22 -3.16
N ALA A 13 -24.64 3.43 -2.17
CA ALA A 13 -23.71 2.81 -1.22
C ALA A 13 -22.74 1.81 -1.89
N ARG A 14 -23.22 1.09 -2.92
CA ARG A 14 -22.39 0.13 -3.68
C ARG A 14 -21.33 0.82 -4.54
N ARG A 15 -21.68 1.93 -5.17
CA ARG A 15 -20.74 2.77 -5.93
C ARG A 15 -19.71 3.41 -5.02
N GLY A 16 -20.14 3.88 -3.83
CA GLY A 16 -19.25 4.45 -2.82
C GLY A 16 -18.17 3.48 -2.36
N ALA A 17 -18.50 2.20 -2.13
CA ALA A 17 -17.53 1.19 -1.74
C ALA A 17 -16.49 0.92 -2.84
N ALA A 18 -16.92 0.80 -4.11
CA ALA A 18 -16.01 0.58 -5.23
C ALA A 18 -15.08 1.79 -5.44
N LEU A 19 -15.61 3.01 -5.28
CA LEU A 19 -14.83 4.24 -5.35
C LEU A 19 -13.79 4.31 -4.22
N ALA A 20 -14.18 3.95 -2.99
CA ALA A 20 -13.26 3.93 -1.86
C ALA A 20 -12.10 2.94 -2.07
N VAL A 21 -12.38 1.75 -2.63
CA VAL A 21 -11.34 0.77 -3.00
C VAL A 21 -10.43 1.33 -4.08
N ALA A 22 -10.98 1.97 -5.12
CA ALA A 22 -10.19 2.56 -6.19
C ALA A 22 -9.27 3.69 -5.68
N VAL A 23 -9.78 4.56 -4.80
CA VAL A 23 -8.99 5.63 -4.18
C VAL A 23 -7.89 5.06 -3.30
N ALA A 24 -8.19 4.08 -2.45
CA ALA A 24 -7.18 3.45 -1.59
C ALA A 24 -6.09 2.74 -2.43
N ALA A 25 -6.47 2.10 -3.55
CA ALA A 25 -5.52 1.48 -4.46
C ALA A 25 -4.65 2.52 -5.20
N ALA A 26 -5.22 3.65 -5.63
CA ALA A 26 -4.46 4.74 -6.24
C ALA A 26 -3.44 5.33 -5.25
N LEU A 27 -3.84 5.51 -3.98
CA LEU A 27 -2.95 5.95 -2.91
C LEU A 27 -1.83 4.93 -2.64
N LEU A 28 -2.13 3.62 -2.68
CA LEU A 28 -1.11 2.57 -2.56
C LEU A 28 -0.07 2.66 -3.68
N VAL A 29 -0.49 2.88 -4.93
CA VAL A 29 0.41 3.08 -6.07
C VAL A 29 1.30 4.31 -5.86
N LEU A 30 0.74 5.43 -5.40
CA LEU A 30 1.51 6.65 -5.11
C LEU A 30 2.53 6.44 -3.99
N THR A 31 2.13 5.76 -2.92
CA THR A 31 3.03 5.49 -1.77
C THR A 31 4.14 4.50 -2.11
N ALA A 32 3.96 3.62 -3.11
CA ALA A 32 5.02 2.74 -3.61
C ALA A 32 6.18 3.51 -4.27
N ILE A 33 5.93 4.71 -4.77
CA ILE A 33 6.96 5.59 -5.38
C ILE A 33 7.65 6.45 -4.32
N MET A 34 7.06 6.60 -3.14
CA MET A 34 7.63 7.39 -2.04
C MET A 34 8.81 6.67 -1.37
N PRO A 35 9.70 7.39 -0.65
CA PRO A 35 10.77 6.78 0.10
C PRO A 35 10.21 5.89 1.23
N TRP A 36 10.68 4.63 1.28
CA TRP A 36 10.28 3.63 2.29
C TRP A 36 11.32 3.47 3.37
N ALA A 37 12.59 3.56 2.99
CA ALA A 37 13.71 3.49 3.91
C ALA A 37 14.69 4.63 3.61
N GLY A 38 15.40 5.06 4.62
CA GLY A 38 16.49 6.01 4.50
C GLY A 38 17.68 5.53 5.31
N VAL A 39 18.87 5.92 4.87
CA VAL A 39 20.12 5.72 5.59
C VAL A 39 20.61 7.07 6.02
N GLU A 40 20.75 7.27 7.31
CA GLU A 40 21.42 8.45 7.87
C GLU A 40 22.82 8.06 8.31
N ALA A 41 23.82 8.45 7.52
CA ALA A 41 25.22 8.34 7.91
C ALA A 41 25.65 9.65 8.57
N ARG A 42 25.96 9.60 9.86
CA ARG A 42 26.59 10.71 10.58
C ARG A 42 28.09 10.43 10.72
N SER A 43 28.91 11.30 10.18
CA SER A 43 30.33 11.32 10.52
C SER A 43 30.55 12.39 11.60
N ASP A 44 30.92 11.94 12.80
CA ASP A 44 31.25 12.84 13.92
C ASP A 44 32.47 13.74 13.64
N LEU A 45 33.26 13.43 12.60
CA LEU A 45 34.46 14.14 12.24
C LEU A 45 34.25 15.38 11.37
N ILE A 46 33.15 15.46 10.62
CA ILE A 46 32.93 16.53 9.62
C ILE A 46 31.62 17.30 9.85
N GLY A 47 30.76 16.84 10.76
CA GLY A 47 29.47 17.48 11.04
C GLY A 47 28.49 17.46 9.86
N ALA A 48 28.80 16.73 8.78
CA ALA A 48 27.94 16.57 7.60
C ALA A 48 27.27 15.21 7.61
N GLY A 49 25.94 15.19 7.59
CA GLY A 49 25.14 13.97 7.40
C GLY A 49 24.81 13.80 5.92
N VAL A 50 25.08 12.64 5.38
CA VAL A 50 24.58 12.24 4.05
C VAL A 50 23.35 11.35 4.29
N SER A 51 22.19 11.77 3.77
CA SER A 51 20.98 10.97 3.79
C SER A 51 20.73 10.45 2.38
N ASP A 52 20.64 9.15 2.21
CA ASP A 52 20.22 8.51 0.96
C ASP A 52 18.86 7.84 1.19
N ASP A 53 17.89 8.17 0.35
CA ASP A 53 16.51 7.68 0.47
C ASP A 53 16.24 6.60 -0.59
N VAL A 54 15.86 5.41 -0.13
CA VAL A 54 15.45 4.29 -0.98
C VAL A 54 13.94 4.33 -1.19
N ARG A 55 13.53 4.48 -2.45
CA ARG A 55 12.11 4.44 -2.83
C ARG A 55 11.59 3.01 -2.81
N GLY A 56 10.27 2.86 -2.59
CA GLY A 56 9.66 1.53 -2.65
C GLY A 56 9.95 0.81 -3.96
N VAL A 57 9.88 1.49 -5.09
CA VAL A 57 10.12 0.92 -6.43
C VAL A 57 11.57 0.48 -6.67
N ASP A 58 12.54 0.94 -5.91
CA ASP A 58 13.95 0.55 -6.02
C ASP A 58 14.21 -0.81 -5.37
N VAL A 59 13.25 -1.31 -4.62
CA VAL A 59 13.28 -2.61 -3.95
C VAL A 59 12.31 -3.57 -4.61
N SER A 60 12.69 -4.84 -4.80
CA SER A 60 11.83 -5.86 -5.40
C SER A 60 10.47 -6.00 -4.70
N THR A 61 10.46 -5.94 -3.37
CA THR A 61 9.23 -5.99 -2.56
C THR A 61 8.30 -4.82 -2.88
N GLY A 62 8.83 -3.63 -3.07
CA GLY A 62 8.03 -2.46 -3.44
C GLY A 62 7.52 -2.51 -4.87
N LEU A 63 8.29 -3.09 -5.79
CA LEU A 63 7.82 -3.32 -7.16
C LEU A 63 6.62 -4.28 -7.18
N TYR A 64 6.67 -5.37 -6.40
CA TYR A 64 5.52 -6.29 -6.27
C TYR A 64 4.34 -5.62 -5.58
N THR A 65 4.58 -4.75 -4.60
CA THR A 65 3.52 -3.94 -3.96
C THR A 65 2.88 -2.97 -4.95
N LEU A 66 3.67 -2.35 -5.83
CA LEU A 66 3.18 -1.50 -6.92
C LEU A 66 2.28 -2.30 -7.88
N LEU A 67 2.71 -3.48 -8.31
CA LEU A 67 1.92 -4.35 -9.21
C LEU A 67 0.61 -4.79 -8.53
N ALA A 68 0.66 -5.14 -7.26
CA ALA A 68 -0.55 -5.46 -6.48
C ALA A 68 -1.48 -4.25 -6.37
N GLY A 69 -0.95 -3.05 -6.14
CA GLY A 69 -1.69 -1.79 -6.12
C GLY A 69 -2.38 -1.50 -7.46
N LEU A 70 -1.67 -1.67 -8.58
CA LEU A 70 -2.23 -1.52 -9.93
C LEU A 70 -3.34 -2.54 -10.22
N ALA A 71 -3.16 -3.80 -9.80
CA ALA A 71 -4.20 -4.83 -9.94
C ALA A 71 -5.44 -4.48 -9.11
N ALA A 72 -5.26 -4.03 -7.85
CA ALA A 72 -6.36 -3.57 -7.00
C ALA A 72 -7.08 -2.36 -7.61
N LEU A 73 -6.33 -1.42 -8.18
CA LEU A 73 -6.87 -0.23 -8.85
C LEU A 73 -7.71 -0.64 -10.07
N ALA A 74 -7.19 -1.52 -10.92
CA ALA A 74 -7.92 -2.03 -12.08
C ALA A 74 -9.25 -2.70 -11.68
N LEU A 75 -9.24 -3.53 -10.62
CA LEU A 75 -10.44 -4.18 -10.08
C LEU A 75 -11.42 -3.17 -9.47
N GLY A 76 -10.92 -2.15 -8.75
CA GLY A 76 -11.74 -1.08 -8.20
C GLY A 76 -12.43 -0.26 -9.28
N VAL A 77 -11.68 0.18 -10.29
CA VAL A 77 -12.17 0.97 -11.42
C VAL A 77 -13.16 0.17 -12.27
N THR A 78 -12.84 -1.07 -12.64
CA THR A 78 -13.75 -1.92 -13.42
C THR A 78 -15.03 -2.24 -12.64
N GLY A 79 -14.93 -2.44 -11.31
CA GLY A 79 -16.10 -2.60 -10.44
C GLY A 79 -16.98 -1.36 -10.37
N LEU A 80 -16.35 -0.17 -10.38
CA LEU A 80 -17.04 1.12 -10.36
C LEU A 80 -17.74 1.41 -11.69
N LEU A 81 -17.03 1.30 -12.82
CA LEU A 81 -17.55 1.58 -14.14
C LEU A 81 -18.57 0.55 -14.59
N GLY A 82 -18.32 -0.74 -14.32
CA GLY A 82 -19.21 -1.85 -14.68
C GLY A 82 -20.42 -2.02 -13.75
N GLY A 83 -20.54 -1.20 -12.70
CA GLY A 83 -21.60 -1.35 -11.70
C GLY A 83 -21.59 -2.73 -11.01
N ARG A 84 -20.47 -3.46 -11.08
CA ARG A 84 -20.29 -4.83 -10.55
C ARG A 84 -19.45 -4.82 -9.28
N PRO A 85 -20.05 -4.60 -8.11
CA PRO A 85 -19.29 -4.52 -6.86
C PRO A 85 -18.61 -5.85 -6.46
N ARG A 86 -18.94 -6.97 -7.14
CA ARG A 86 -18.20 -8.24 -6.98
C ARG A 86 -16.77 -8.13 -7.51
N VAL A 87 -16.59 -7.42 -8.61
CA VAL A 87 -15.25 -7.21 -9.21
C VAL A 87 -14.40 -6.35 -8.29
N ALA A 88 -14.97 -5.26 -7.74
CA ALA A 88 -14.25 -4.43 -6.76
C ALA A 88 -13.90 -5.22 -5.48
N ALA A 89 -14.74 -6.17 -5.05
CA ALA A 89 -14.46 -6.99 -3.87
C ALA A 89 -13.30 -7.97 -4.09
N LEU A 90 -13.00 -8.37 -5.33
CA LEU A 90 -11.81 -9.18 -5.65
C LEU A 90 -10.49 -8.46 -5.37
N ALA A 91 -10.52 -7.13 -5.20
CA ALA A 91 -9.34 -6.35 -4.79
C ALA A 91 -8.82 -6.76 -3.39
N VAL A 92 -9.58 -7.54 -2.62
CA VAL A 92 -9.08 -8.14 -1.36
C VAL A 92 -7.83 -8.98 -1.59
N VAL A 93 -7.73 -9.71 -2.70
CA VAL A 93 -6.58 -10.58 -2.99
C VAL A 93 -5.29 -9.77 -3.19
N PRO A 94 -5.20 -8.83 -4.15
CA PRO A 94 -3.99 -8.04 -4.30
C PRO A 94 -3.74 -7.13 -3.09
N GLY A 95 -4.77 -6.66 -2.37
CA GLY A 95 -4.62 -5.92 -1.12
C GLY A 95 -3.95 -6.76 -0.02
N ALA A 96 -4.37 -8.01 0.15
CA ALA A 96 -3.78 -8.94 1.11
C ALA A 96 -2.33 -9.29 0.74
N VAL A 97 -2.05 -9.52 -0.54
CA VAL A 97 -0.67 -9.74 -1.03
C VAL A 97 0.22 -8.54 -0.74
N ALA A 98 -0.24 -7.31 -1.03
CA ALA A 98 0.51 -6.09 -0.71
C ALA A 98 0.78 -5.96 0.79
N THR A 99 -0.23 -6.22 1.64
CA THR A 99 -0.06 -6.20 3.10
C THR A 99 0.99 -7.21 3.56
N LEU A 100 0.94 -8.44 3.05
CA LEU A 100 1.89 -9.49 3.38
C LEU A 100 3.33 -9.10 2.98
N LEU A 101 3.50 -8.57 1.77
CA LEU A 101 4.80 -8.11 1.27
C LEU A 101 5.38 -6.99 2.13
N LEU A 102 4.55 -6.03 2.55
CA LEU A 102 4.96 -4.93 3.41
C LEU A 102 5.35 -5.41 4.82
N VAL A 103 4.62 -6.37 5.38
CA VAL A 103 4.97 -6.99 6.66
C VAL A 103 6.27 -7.78 6.55
N MET A 104 6.44 -8.56 5.49
CA MET A 104 7.68 -9.33 5.25
C MET A 104 8.89 -8.41 5.06
N PHE A 105 8.70 -7.22 4.49
CA PHE A 105 9.78 -6.24 4.32
C PHE A 105 10.38 -5.82 5.66
N VAL A 106 9.57 -5.63 6.70
CA VAL A 106 10.05 -5.25 8.04
C VAL A 106 10.50 -6.47 8.86
N ALA A 107 9.91 -7.64 8.59
CA ALA A 107 10.26 -8.87 9.32
C ALA A 107 11.63 -9.43 8.94
N ASP A 108 12.22 -8.99 7.80
CA ASP A 108 13.54 -9.44 7.34
C ASP A 108 14.54 -8.27 7.26
N PRO A 109 15.06 -7.79 8.40
CA PRO A 109 15.97 -6.65 8.46
C PRO A 109 17.32 -6.92 7.78
N GLN A 110 17.72 -8.19 7.60
CA GLN A 110 18.98 -8.56 6.96
C GLN A 110 18.98 -8.23 5.47
N ARG A 111 17.84 -8.35 4.78
CA ARG A 111 17.75 -7.97 3.36
C ARG A 111 17.82 -6.47 3.12
N VAL A 112 17.44 -5.68 4.12
CA VAL A 112 17.58 -4.22 4.09
C VAL A 112 19.02 -3.82 4.43
N GLY A 113 19.65 -4.51 5.39
CA GLY A 113 21.01 -4.28 5.82
C GLY A 113 22.06 -4.68 4.77
N ASP A 114 21.95 -5.85 4.12
CA ASP A 114 22.92 -6.35 3.16
C ASP A 114 23.07 -5.48 1.89
N ARG A 115 22.04 -4.72 1.54
CA ARG A 115 22.10 -3.76 0.43
C ARG A 115 22.65 -2.38 0.83
N LEU A 116 22.69 -2.11 2.13
CA LEU A 116 23.13 -0.83 2.70
C LEU A 116 24.46 -0.95 3.46
N SER A 117 24.94 -2.17 3.72
CA SER A 117 26.23 -2.40 4.36
C SER A 117 27.39 -2.21 3.37
N ILE A 118 27.74 -0.97 3.11
CA ILE A 118 29.11 -0.64 2.73
C ILE A 118 29.90 -0.74 4.03
N ASP A 119 30.58 -1.87 4.21
CA ASP A 119 31.47 -2.11 5.35
C ASP A 119 32.67 -1.16 5.27
N LEU A 120 32.53 0.02 5.85
CA LEU A 120 33.58 1.04 5.97
C LEU A 120 34.24 0.98 7.36
N GLY A 121 34.46 -0.24 7.87
CA GLY A 121 35.40 -0.44 8.99
C GLY A 121 35.06 0.29 10.28
N GLY A 122 33.81 0.25 10.74
CA GLY A 122 33.45 0.62 12.11
C GLY A 122 33.49 2.12 12.46
N LEU A 123 33.75 3.00 11.49
CA LEU A 123 33.83 4.45 11.70
C LEU A 123 32.56 5.24 11.39
N LEU A 124 31.53 4.56 10.84
CA LEU A 124 30.24 5.16 10.49
C LEU A 124 29.13 4.32 11.11
N SER A 125 28.37 4.88 12.03
CA SER A 125 27.14 4.28 12.49
C SER A 125 26.05 4.55 11.47
N VAL A 126 25.61 3.51 10.77
CA VAL A 126 24.53 3.56 9.78
C VAL A 126 23.26 3.09 10.48
N GLU A 127 22.31 3.97 10.73
CA GLU A 127 21.01 3.62 11.27
C GLU A 127 19.97 3.54 10.14
N PRO A 128 19.38 2.36 9.89
CA PRO A 128 18.26 2.24 8.94
C PRO A 128 17.01 2.89 9.56
N VAL A 129 16.44 3.87 8.89
CA VAL A 129 15.23 4.57 9.31
C VAL A 129 14.11 4.23 8.35
N ILE A 130 12.96 3.77 8.90
CA ILE A 130 11.76 3.54 8.11
C ILE A 130 11.08 4.88 7.86
N ARG A 131 10.88 5.23 6.59
CA ARG A 131 10.25 6.48 6.17
C ARG A 131 8.72 6.36 6.10
N PHE A 132 8.05 7.50 6.09
CA PHE A 132 6.59 7.62 6.07
C PHE A 132 5.92 6.84 4.93
N GLY A 133 6.57 6.73 3.76
CA GLY A 133 6.03 6.03 2.59
C GLY A 133 5.64 4.57 2.88
N TRP A 134 6.41 3.84 3.68
CA TRP A 134 6.09 2.48 4.08
C TRP A 134 4.82 2.40 4.96
N PHE A 135 4.70 3.27 5.96
CA PHE A 135 3.52 3.31 6.84
C PHE A 135 2.25 3.65 6.05
N ALA A 136 2.36 4.62 5.13
CA ALA A 136 1.26 5.00 4.26
C ALA A 136 0.85 3.85 3.33
N ALA A 137 1.82 3.12 2.75
CA ALA A 137 1.55 1.95 1.91
C ALA A 137 0.85 0.84 2.70
N LEU A 138 1.30 0.56 3.93
CA LEU A 138 0.66 -0.41 4.81
C LEU A 138 -0.78 -0.01 5.14
N ALA A 139 -1.01 1.23 5.53
CA ALA A 139 -2.35 1.74 5.82
C ALA A 139 -3.29 1.61 4.62
N CYS A 140 -2.81 1.96 3.41
CA CYS A 140 -3.59 1.85 2.17
C CYS A 140 -3.90 0.38 1.83
N SER A 141 -2.94 -0.54 1.96
CA SER A 141 -3.15 -1.96 1.67
C SER A 141 -4.18 -2.59 2.63
N VAL A 142 -4.08 -2.29 3.92
CA VAL A 142 -5.07 -2.71 4.93
C VAL A 142 -6.44 -2.09 4.64
N ALA A 143 -6.52 -0.82 4.25
CA ALA A 143 -7.77 -0.17 3.88
C ALA A 143 -8.44 -0.87 2.68
N ILE A 144 -7.67 -1.27 1.65
CA ILE A 144 -8.19 -2.04 0.50
C ILE A 144 -8.81 -3.35 0.99
N VAL A 145 -8.12 -4.10 1.85
CA VAL A 145 -8.63 -5.37 2.41
C VAL A 145 -9.93 -5.15 3.18
N VAL A 146 -9.93 -4.22 4.13
CA VAL A 146 -11.09 -3.93 4.98
C VAL A 146 -12.29 -3.47 4.14
N LEU A 147 -12.10 -2.54 3.21
CA LEU A 147 -13.18 -2.03 2.36
C LEU A 147 -13.73 -3.14 1.45
N SER A 148 -12.88 -4.00 0.91
CA SER A 148 -13.28 -5.12 0.07
C SER A 148 -14.06 -6.17 0.87
N VAL A 149 -13.62 -6.51 2.09
CA VAL A 149 -14.34 -7.42 2.99
C VAL A 149 -15.68 -6.83 3.41
N LEU A 150 -15.73 -5.55 3.78
CA LEU A 150 -16.99 -4.89 4.12
C LEU A 150 -17.98 -4.88 2.95
N ALA A 151 -17.47 -4.71 1.72
CA ALA A 151 -18.32 -4.80 0.52
C ALA A 151 -18.89 -6.21 0.31
N LEU A 152 -18.15 -7.26 0.70
CA LEU A 152 -18.63 -8.65 0.66
C LEU A 152 -19.68 -8.93 1.76
N VAL A 153 -19.37 -8.57 3.01
CA VAL A 153 -20.23 -8.85 4.17
C VAL A 153 -21.57 -8.11 4.09
N ARG A 154 -21.59 -6.85 3.66
CA ARG A 154 -22.83 -6.07 3.47
C ARG A 154 -23.75 -6.64 2.40
N ARG A 155 -23.30 -7.59 1.62
CA ARG A 155 -24.09 -8.31 0.62
C ARG A 155 -24.70 -9.61 1.14
N ALA A 156 -24.08 -10.22 2.13
CA ALA A 156 -24.54 -11.48 2.71
C ALA A 156 -25.72 -11.27 3.68
N ARG A 157 -25.96 -10.02 4.08
CA ARG A 157 -27.14 -9.58 4.86
C ARG A 157 -28.18 -8.96 3.95
#